data_6a5d509e32662fd19cc8e98b3c881376
#
_entry.id   6a5d509e32662fd19cc8e98b3c881376
#
_cell.length_a   1.000
_cell.length_b   1.000
_cell.length_c   1.000
_cell.angle_alpha   90.00
_cell.angle_beta   90.00
_cell.angle_gamma   90.00
#
_symmetry.space_group_name_H-M   'P 1'
#
loop_
_entity.id
_entity.type
_entity.pdbx_description
1 polymer ?
#
loop_
_entity_poly.entity_id
_entity_poly.type
_entity_poly.pdbx_seq_one_letter_code
_entity_poly.pdbx_strand_id
1 'polypeptide(L)'
;MGRTTPTPTNDVAQQIQQAAHKPREKRGVDTGLLYPTGSSVLNLCCSDKVDGGFKLGTIVTLPGSSASGKTMLAITALACGICSDRFQNYTFIYDDAEAALDFDIEYLFGKRANDAIYSPPNGVSETIQNFEANCLQLMKQDKPIIYVLDSLDSLSTDEELEKQFRRAMAAAKSKEAADAVAGSYGTEKAKILGQTLRMINNYLEQTNSLLIIIQQLRQKLNKMPFGNPYTTSGGEAPYFYSSHRVWLRKVGEIKAKGLAIGNNTKADVEKNKTTGKHRSCEFSIYQDYGVDDIGSMVDFCIAQGVWKKEGHNYDAVDLGIKGDRPKTTGSAGTLVQQIEERGLESQLKSIVQDIWDELEAAVQLGRKPRFE
;
A
#
# COMPACT_ATOMS: atom_id res chain seq x y z
N MET A 1 46.19 0.34 40.95
CA MET A 1 45.85 1.52 40.12
C MET A 1 44.39 1.43 39.72
N GLY A 2 43.55 2.12 40.49
CA GLY A 2 42.08 2.13 40.24
C GLY A 2 41.76 3.08 39.08
N ARG A 3 41.02 2.58 38.07
CA ARG A 3 40.43 3.42 37.04
C ARG A 3 39.18 4.09 37.62
N THR A 4 39.29 5.38 37.87
CA THR A 4 38.11 6.23 38.15
C THR A 4 37.38 6.51 36.84
N THR A 5 36.16 6.04 36.73
CA THR A 5 35.22 6.46 35.65
C THR A 5 34.88 7.93 35.92
N PRO A 6 34.90 8.81 34.92
CA PRO A 6 34.51 10.20 35.09
C PRO A 6 32.99 10.27 35.33
N THR A 7 32.61 10.92 36.41
CA THR A 7 31.21 11.28 36.70
C THR A 7 30.73 12.27 35.64
N PRO A 8 29.55 12.10 35.00
CA PRO A 8 29.04 13.05 34.02
C PRO A 8 28.86 14.41 34.71
N THR A 9 29.36 15.46 34.07
CA THR A 9 29.24 16.84 34.54
C THR A 9 27.74 17.22 34.60
N ASN A 10 27.36 18.01 35.61
CA ASN A 10 25.99 18.50 35.85
C ASN A 10 25.31 19.11 34.61
N ASP A 11 26.08 19.59 33.66
CA ASP A 11 25.65 20.19 32.42
C ASP A 11 24.95 19.17 31.47
N VAL A 12 25.47 17.95 31.36
CA VAL A 12 24.90 16.91 30.52
C VAL A 12 23.60 16.38 31.12
N ALA A 13 23.53 16.26 32.45
CA ALA A 13 22.29 15.84 33.13
C ALA A 13 21.16 16.91 32.99
N GLN A 14 21.54 18.21 33.07
CA GLN A 14 20.57 19.29 32.83
C GLN A 14 20.14 19.37 31.37
N GLN A 15 21.01 19.15 30.40
CA GLN A 15 20.64 19.08 28.97
C GLN A 15 19.71 17.89 28.67
N ILE A 16 19.94 16.73 29.30
CA ILE A 16 19.07 15.57 29.17
C ILE A 16 17.69 15.85 29.80
N GLN A 17 17.65 16.47 30.98
CA GLN A 17 16.38 16.87 31.60
C GLN A 17 15.61 17.91 30.79
N GLN A 18 16.29 18.92 30.24
CA GLN A 18 15.64 19.93 29.38
C GLN A 18 15.14 19.33 28.05
N ALA A 19 15.87 18.36 27.47
CA ALA A 19 15.42 17.63 26.27
C ALA A 19 14.23 16.72 26.57
N ALA A 20 14.20 16.11 27.75
CA ALA A 20 13.08 15.23 28.18
C ALA A 20 11.78 15.99 28.50
N HIS A 21 11.86 17.30 28.83
CA HIS A 21 10.71 18.14 29.18
C HIS A 21 10.15 18.96 28.01
N LYS A 22 10.69 18.82 26.78
CA LYS A 22 10.00 19.42 25.62
C LYS A 22 8.67 18.67 25.42
N PRO A 23 7.51 19.35 25.53
CA PRO A 23 6.23 18.72 25.22
C PRO A 23 6.32 18.15 23.80
N ARG A 24 5.95 16.88 23.63
CA ARG A 24 5.76 16.34 22.29
C ARG A 24 4.73 17.21 21.61
N GLU A 25 5.14 17.92 20.56
CA GLU A 25 4.20 18.62 19.69
C GLU A 25 3.10 17.63 19.30
N LYS A 26 1.84 18.03 19.44
CA LYS A 26 0.70 17.26 18.92
C LYS A 26 0.92 17.18 17.41
N ARG A 27 1.51 16.10 16.94
CA ARG A 27 1.62 15.82 15.51
C ARG A 27 0.23 15.40 15.06
N GLY A 28 -0.54 16.36 14.56
CA GLY A 28 -1.64 16.05 13.65
C GLY A 28 -1.08 15.28 12.44
N VAL A 29 -1.94 14.63 11.68
CA VAL A 29 -1.51 13.97 10.43
C VAL A 29 -0.98 15.09 9.51
N ASP A 30 0.33 15.11 9.30
CA ASP A 30 0.95 16.04 8.36
C ASP A 30 0.58 15.60 6.94
N THR A 31 -0.35 16.35 6.34
CA THR A 31 -0.83 16.06 4.98
C THR A 31 0.26 16.18 3.92
N GLY A 32 1.31 16.97 4.18
CA GLY A 32 2.50 17.05 3.31
C GLY A 32 3.25 15.72 3.20
N LEU A 33 3.12 14.85 4.20
CA LEU A 33 3.75 13.52 4.28
C LEU A 33 2.80 12.37 3.89
N LEU A 34 1.68 12.64 3.23
CA LEU A 34 0.76 11.62 2.75
C LEU A 34 0.88 11.42 1.24
N TYR A 35 0.97 10.16 0.83
CA TYR A 35 1.03 9.73 -0.55
C TYR A 35 -0.31 9.08 -0.97
N PRO A 36 -0.83 9.34 -2.18
CA PRO A 36 -2.09 8.77 -2.65
C PRO A 36 -2.00 7.24 -2.82
N THR A 37 -3.04 6.53 -2.41
CA THR A 37 -3.12 5.07 -2.57
C THR A 37 -3.61 4.63 -3.94
N GLY A 38 -4.12 5.56 -4.75
CA GLY A 38 -4.85 5.28 -5.99
C GLY A 38 -6.37 5.18 -5.80
N SER A 39 -6.85 5.26 -4.55
CA SER A 39 -8.27 5.26 -4.22
C SER A 39 -8.56 6.25 -3.09
N SER A 40 -9.41 7.23 -3.35
CA SER A 40 -9.79 8.28 -2.38
C SER A 40 -10.48 7.71 -1.14
N VAL A 41 -11.34 6.71 -1.31
CA VAL A 41 -11.98 6.03 -0.17
C VAL A 41 -10.99 5.20 0.66
N LEU A 42 -9.93 4.65 0.05
CA LEU A 42 -8.86 3.99 0.77
C LEU A 42 -7.93 5.01 1.47
N ASN A 43 -7.69 6.16 0.86
CA ASN A 43 -6.96 7.26 1.50
C ASN A 43 -7.61 7.64 2.83
N LEU A 44 -8.93 7.82 2.86
CA LEU A 44 -9.70 8.09 4.08
C LEU A 44 -9.51 7.01 5.14
N CYS A 45 -9.61 5.74 4.75
CA CYS A 45 -9.40 4.61 5.66
C CYS A 45 -7.99 4.59 6.29
N CYS A 46 -6.97 5.05 5.57
CA CYS A 46 -5.58 5.04 6.01
C CYS A 46 -5.19 6.27 6.84
N SER A 47 -5.71 7.46 6.50
CA SER A 47 -5.19 8.72 7.01
C SER A 47 -6.25 9.72 7.50
N ASP A 48 -7.53 9.43 7.32
CA ASP A 48 -8.65 10.37 7.45
C ASP A 48 -8.58 11.55 6.45
N LYS A 49 -7.79 11.43 5.36
CA LYS A 49 -7.63 12.46 4.33
C LYS A 49 -7.86 11.90 2.94
N VAL A 50 -8.70 12.57 2.15
CA VAL A 50 -9.10 12.11 0.81
C VAL A 50 -7.95 12.12 -0.20
N ASP A 51 -6.97 13.02 -0.06
CA ASP A 51 -5.90 13.25 -1.02
C ASP A 51 -4.61 12.44 -0.78
N GLY A 52 -4.58 11.61 0.26
CA GLY A 52 -3.42 10.76 0.51
C GLY A 52 -3.62 9.84 1.69
N GLY A 53 -3.25 8.58 1.53
CA GLY A 53 -3.46 7.53 2.54
C GLY A 53 -2.17 7.01 3.15
N PHE A 54 -1.15 6.75 2.35
CA PHE A 54 0.10 6.15 2.82
C PHE A 54 1.07 7.22 3.33
N LYS A 55 1.58 7.02 4.55
CA LYS A 55 2.56 7.93 5.11
C LYS A 55 3.92 7.74 4.44
N LEU A 56 4.51 8.82 3.93
CA LEU A 56 5.89 8.85 3.45
C LEU A 56 6.88 8.56 4.60
N GLY A 57 8.08 8.12 4.26
CA GLY A 57 9.08 7.69 5.21
C GLY A 57 8.79 6.32 5.81
N THR A 58 7.95 5.48 5.18
CA THR A 58 7.49 4.22 5.78
C THR A 58 7.38 3.06 4.78
N ILE A 59 7.13 1.87 5.33
CA ILE A 59 6.81 0.66 4.59
C ILE A 59 5.31 0.42 4.65
N VAL A 60 4.70 0.09 3.52
CA VAL A 60 3.31 -0.35 3.38
C VAL A 60 3.29 -1.78 2.85
N THR A 61 2.42 -2.63 3.37
CA THR A 61 2.23 -3.98 2.85
C THR A 61 0.81 -4.17 2.33
N LEU A 62 0.69 -4.80 1.15
CA LEU A 62 -0.55 -5.11 0.46
C LEU A 62 -0.72 -6.64 0.34
N PRO A 63 -1.11 -7.34 1.42
CA PRO A 63 -1.46 -8.76 1.33
C PRO A 63 -2.81 -8.95 0.65
N GLY A 64 -2.92 -10.00 -0.18
CA GLY A 64 -4.18 -10.33 -0.83
C GLY A 64 -4.11 -11.62 -1.64
N SER A 65 -5.29 -12.21 -1.91
CA SER A 65 -5.40 -13.36 -2.79
C SER A 65 -5.06 -13.01 -4.25
N SER A 66 -4.87 -14.01 -5.08
CA SER A 66 -4.77 -13.79 -6.53
C SER A 66 -6.00 -13.03 -7.05
N ALA A 67 -5.82 -12.17 -8.04
CA ALA A 67 -6.85 -11.33 -8.66
C ALA A 67 -7.59 -10.39 -7.69
N SER A 68 -7.03 -10.07 -6.51
CA SER A 68 -7.60 -9.09 -5.57
C SER A 68 -7.28 -7.63 -5.91
N GLY A 69 -6.52 -7.38 -7.00
CA GLY A 69 -6.21 -6.03 -7.48
C GLY A 69 -4.97 -5.39 -6.86
N LYS A 70 -4.09 -6.16 -6.18
CA LYS A 70 -2.87 -5.64 -5.53
C LYS A 70 -1.96 -4.87 -6.49
N THR A 71 -1.58 -5.52 -7.59
CA THR A 71 -0.73 -4.96 -8.65
C THR A 71 -1.37 -3.71 -9.26
N MET A 72 -2.66 -3.78 -9.63
CA MET A 72 -3.37 -2.65 -10.21
C MET A 72 -3.43 -1.46 -9.25
N LEU A 73 -3.72 -1.68 -7.97
CA LEU A 73 -3.72 -0.62 -6.95
C LEU A 73 -2.34 0.02 -6.80
N ALA A 74 -1.27 -0.80 -6.76
CA ALA A 74 0.10 -0.29 -6.61
C ALA A 74 0.55 0.54 -7.82
N ILE A 75 0.22 0.12 -9.05
CA ILE A 75 0.51 0.88 -10.27
C ILE A 75 -0.34 2.15 -10.31
N THR A 76 -1.62 2.09 -9.94
CA THR A 76 -2.48 3.28 -9.84
C THR A 76 -1.89 4.29 -8.84
N ALA A 77 -1.37 3.82 -7.70
CA ALA A 77 -0.70 4.69 -6.74
C ALA A 77 0.55 5.36 -7.33
N LEU A 78 1.39 4.63 -8.10
CA LEU A 78 2.52 5.22 -8.83
C LEU A 78 2.04 6.28 -9.82
N ALA A 79 1.04 5.96 -10.65
CA ALA A 79 0.49 6.89 -11.64
C ALA A 79 -0.07 8.17 -10.99
N CYS A 80 -0.80 8.05 -9.88
CA CYS A 80 -1.28 9.20 -9.11
C CYS A 80 -0.15 10.09 -8.60
N GLY A 81 0.94 9.50 -8.10
CA GLY A 81 2.13 10.25 -7.68
C GLY A 81 2.82 10.96 -8.84
N ILE A 82 3.02 10.27 -9.97
CA ILE A 82 3.65 10.82 -11.18
C ILE A 82 2.85 12.00 -11.74
N CYS A 83 1.53 11.92 -11.70
CA CYS A 83 0.65 12.97 -12.19
C CYS A 83 0.48 14.14 -11.22
N SER A 84 0.93 14.00 -9.97
CA SER A 84 0.84 15.03 -8.94
C SER A 84 2.08 15.93 -8.92
N ASP A 85 1.86 17.25 -8.90
CA ASP A 85 2.96 18.22 -8.78
C ASP A 85 3.73 18.11 -7.46
N ARG A 86 3.12 17.53 -6.42
CA ARG A 86 3.74 17.32 -5.10
C ARG A 86 4.93 16.37 -5.14
N PHE A 87 4.99 15.47 -6.12
CA PHE A 87 5.96 14.39 -6.18
C PHE A 87 6.88 14.45 -7.39
N GLN A 88 7.00 15.60 -8.06
CA GLN A 88 7.85 15.78 -9.25
C GLN A 88 9.34 15.48 -9.00
N ASN A 89 9.80 15.61 -7.75
CA ASN A 89 11.19 15.32 -7.38
C ASN A 89 11.42 13.86 -6.97
N TYR A 90 10.37 13.01 -7.00
CA TYR A 90 10.47 11.60 -6.65
C TYR A 90 10.88 10.76 -7.85
N THR A 91 11.57 9.66 -7.56
CA THR A 91 11.82 8.59 -8.54
C THR A 91 10.84 7.44 -8.27
N PHE A 92 10.17 6.96 -9.31
CA PHE A 92 9.14 5.94 -9.22
C PHE A 92 9.68 4.61 -9.76
N ILE A 93 9.73 3.59 -8.91
CA ILE A 93 10.30 2.28 -9.23
C ILE A 93 9.23 1.22 -9.12
N TYR A 94 9.13 0.38 -10.15
CA TYR A 94 8.35 -0.84 -10.11
C TYR A 94 9.28 -2.04 -10.32
N ASP A 95 9.40 -2.87 -9.30
CA ASP A 95 10.21 -4.08 -9.27
C ASP A 95 9.32 -5.30 -9.49
N ASP A 96 9.23 -5.73 -10.75
CA ASP A 96 8.40 -6.85 -11.20
C ASP A 96 9.08 -8.20 -10.91
N ALA A 97 9.33 -8.49 -9.65
CA ALA A 97 9.98 -9.73 -9.21
C ALA A 97 9.14 -10.99 -9.52
N GLU A 98 7.87 -10.83 -9.84
CA GLU A 98 6.97 -11.91 -10.26
C GLU A 98 7.03 -12.18 -11.77
N ALA A 99 7.60 -11.23 -12.54
CA ALA A 99 7.64 -11.23 -14.00
C ALA A 99 6.24 -11.46 -14.63
N ALA A 100 5.24 -10.80 -14.07
CA ALA A 100 3.83 -10.98 -14.40
C ALA A 100 3.12 -9.68 -14.81
N LEU A 101 3.88 -8.61 -15.05
CA LEU A 101 3.32 -7.33 -15.49
C LEU A 101 3.11 -7.33 -17.01
N ASP A 102 1.95 -7.81 -17.44
CA ASP A 102 1.53 -7.82 -18.84
C ASP A 102 0.56 -6.66 -19.18
N PHE A 103 0.34 -5.71 -18.26
CA PHE A 103 -0.55 -4.58 -18.49
C PHE A 103 0.10 -3.53 -19.37
N ASP A 104 -0.67 -3.00 -20.31
CA ASP A 104 -0.29 -1.82 -21.09
C ASP A 104 -0.47 -0.57 -20.19
N ILE A 105 0.62 -0.14 -19.54
CA ILE A 105 0.63 1.02 -18.63
C ILE A 105 0.30 2.31 -19.39
N GLU A 106 0.75 2.46 -20.62
CA GLU A 106 0.47 3.64 -21.43
C GLU A 106 -1.02 3.74 -21.77
N TYR A 107 -1.65 2.61 -22.10
CA TYR A 107 -3.07 2.56 -22.36
C TYR A 107 -3.91 2.91 -21.12
N LEU A 108 -3.54 2.35 -19.96
CA LEU A 108 -4.33 2.52 -18.72
C LEU A 108 -4.12 3.87 -18.03
N PHE A 109 -2.88 4.39 -18.03
CA PHE A 109 -2.48 5.54 -17.20
C PHE A 109 -1.86 6.68 -18.00
N GLY A 110 -1.73 6.50 -19.32
CA GLY A 110 -1.16 7.49 -20.22
C GLY A 110 0.37 7.48 -20.27
N LYS A 111 0.87 8.13 -21.32
CA LYS A 111 2.31 8.18 -21.64
C LYS A 111 3.18 8.71 -20.49
N ARG A 112 2.72 9.74 -19.76
CA ARG A 112 3.47 10.32 -18.65
C ARG A 112 3.76 9.31 -17.53
N ALA A 113 2.79 8.46 -17.21
CA ALA A 113 2.95 7.41 -16.21
C ALA A 113 3.91 6.32 -16.73
N ASN A 114 3.73 5.88 -17.98
CA ASN A 114 4.58 4.87 -18.60
C ASN A 114 6.05 5.28 -18.66
N ASP A 115 6.33 6.52 -19.07
CA ASP A 115 7.70 7.03 -19.23
C ASP A 115 8.42 7.30 -17.89
N ALA A 116 7.67 7.44 -16.79
CA ALA A 116 8.21 7.81 -15.47
C ALA A 116 8.30 6.65 -14.47
N ILE A 117 7.81 5.46 -14.81
CA ILE A 117 7.99 4.24 -14.03
C ILE A 117 9.26 3.54 -14.49
N TYR A 118 10.24 3.41 -13.60
CA TYR A 118 11.53 2.79 -13.91
C TYR A 118 11.65 1.41 -13.28
N SER A 119 12.41 0.54 -13.93
CA SER A 119 12.90 -0.70 -13.34
C SER A 119 14.01 -0.42 -12.33
N PRO A 120 14.28 -1.33 -11.38
CA PRO A 120 15.39 -1.19 -10.43
C PRO A 120 16.75 -1.06 -11.13
N PRO A 121 17.71 -0.32 -10.52
CA PRO A 121 18.97 0.02 -11.20
C PRO A 121 19.88 -1.19 -11.52
N ASN A 122 19.80 -2.27 -10.73
CA ASN A 122 20.56 -3.50 -10.98
C ASN A 122 19.73 -4.60 -11.68
N GLY A 123 18.61 -4.23 -12.29
CA GLY A 123 17.62 -5.15 -12.83
C GLY A 123 16.60 -5.59 -11.78
N VAL A 124 15.63 -6.36 -12.21
CA VAL A 124 14.57 -6.92 -11.37
C VAL A 124 15.17 -7.79 -10.24
N SER A 125 14.61 -7.68 -9.06
CA SER A 125 15.11 -8.40 -7.88
C SER A 125 14.72 -9.88 -7.92
N GLU A 126 15.72 -10.77 -7.88
CA GLU A 126 15.54 -12.22 -7.75
C GLU A 126 15.72 -12.69 -6.31
N THR A 127 16.56 -11.95 -5.54
CA THR A 127 16.85 -12.25 -4.15
C THR A 127 16.60 -11.06 -3.25
N ILE A 128 16.47 -11.31 -1.93
CA ILE A 128 16.37 -10.25 -0.93
C ILE A 128 17.63 -9.37 -0.96
N GLN A 129 18.79 -9.94 -1.24
CA GLN A 129 20.05 -9.23 -1.35
C GLN A 129 20.08 -8.30 -2.60
N ASN A 130 19.54 -8.76 -3.74
CA ASN A 130 19.37 -7.89 -4.92
C ASN A 130 18.42 -6.73 -4.64
N PHE A 131 17.27 -7.02 -4.00
CA PHE A 131 16.32 -6.00 -3.58
C PHE A 131 16.96 -4.97 -2.64
N GLU A 132 17.72 -5.43 -1.64
CA GLU A 132 18.48 -4.56 -0.75
C GLU A 132 19.46 -3.67 -1.50
N ALA A 133 20.25 -4.24 -2.41
CA ALA A 133 21.21 -3.51 -3.23
C ALA A 133 20.54 -2.44 -4.11
N ASN A 134 19.40 -2.77 -4.74
CA ASN A 134 18.58 -1.85 -5.52
C ASN A 134 18.10 -0.67 -4.68
N CYS A 135 17.52 -0.93 -3.51
CA CYS A 135 17.09 0.11 -2.59
C CYS A 135 18.25 1.01 -2.15
N LEU A 136 19.38 0.44 -1.73
CA LEU A 136 20.53 1.20 -1.27
C LEU A 136 21.14 2.06 -2.35
N GLN A 137 21.20 1.58 -3.59
CA GLN A 137 21.71 2.37 -4.72
C GLN A 137 20.83 3.58 -5.01
N LEU A 138 19.51 3.41 -4.98
CA LEU A 138 18.55 4.50 -5.19
C LEU A 138 18.59 5.53 -4.05
N MET A 139 18.69 5.06 -2.81
CA MET A 139 18.72 5.91 -1.63
C MET A 139 20.01 6.75 -1.50
N LYS A 140 21.08 6.39 -2.22
CA LYS A 140 22.31 7.22 -2.33
C LYS A 140 22.17 8.37 -3.32
N GLN A 141 21.16 8.34 -4.18
CA GLN A 141 20.85 9.45 -5.08
C GLN A 141 19.99 10.43 -4.27
N ASP A 142 20.38 11.68 -4.07
CA ASP A 142 19.70 12.71 -3.26
C ASP A 142 18.22 13.00 -3.66
N LYS A 143 17.48 11.96 -4.06
CA LYS A 143 16.08 12.02 -4.46
C LYS A 143 15.26 11.01 -3.68
N PRO A 144 14.09 11.40 -3.15
CA PRO A 144 13.16 10.47 -2.55
C PRO A 144 12.61 9.50 -3.60
N ILE A 145 12.28 8.29 -3.17
CA ILE A 145 11.76 7.24 -4.05
C ILE A 145 10.38 6.75 -3.60
N ILE A 146 9.58 6.35 -4.57
CA ILE A 146 8.42 5.50 -4.37
C ILE A 146 8.74 4.17 -5.02
N TYR A 147 8.90 3.13 -4.22
CA TYR A 147 9.32 1.81 -4.66
C TYR A 147 8.19 0.80 -4.44
N VAL A 148 7.78 0.11 -5.48
CA VAL A 148 6.86 -1.02 -5.43
C VAL A 148 7.63 -2.30 -5.66
N LEU A 149 7.53 -3.26 -4.73
CA LEU A 149 8.02 -4.63 -4.88
C LEU A 149 6.85 -5.56 -5.15
N ASP A 150 6.75 -6.10 -6.34
CA ASP A 150 5.72 -7.07 -6.75
C ASP A 150 6.36 -8.39 -7.24
N SER A 151 6.41 -9.42 -6.43
CA SER A 151 5.99 -9.52 -5.04
C SER A 151 7.12 -10.08 -4.14
N LEU A 152 7.02 -9.85 -2.83
CA LEU A 152 7.96 -10.42 -1.85
C LEU A 152 8.01 -11.95 -1.89
N ASP A 153 6.93 -12.57 -2.32
CA ASP A 153 6.81 -14.04 -2.42
C ASP A 153 7.77 -14.64 -3.45
N SER A 154 8.10 -13.88 -4.50
CA SER A 154 8.97 -14.30 -5.61
C SER A 154 10.46 -14.23 -5.26
N LEU A 155 10.83 -13.42 -4.26
CA LEU A 155 12.23 -13.32 -3.87
C LEU A 155 12.72 -14.59 -3.18
N SER A 156 13.92 -15.01 -3.53
CA SER A 156 14.71 -16.03 -2.83
C SER A 156 15.78 -15.39 -1.94
N THR A 157 16.68 -16.16 -1.35
CA THR A 157 17.97 -15.70 -0.87
C THR A 157 19.07 -16.18 -1.80
N ASP A 158 20.23 -15.54 -1.81
CA ASP A 158 21.37 -15.98 -2.63
C ASP A 158 21.73 -17.43 -2.33
N GLU A 159 21.70 -17.83 -1.05
CA GLU A 159 21.94 -19.22 -0.65
C GLU A 159 20.85 -20.19 -1.14
N GLU A 160 19.59 -19.79 -1.13
CA GLU A 160 18.49 -20.59 -1.67
C GLU A 160 18.67 -20.82 -3.18
N LEU A 161 19.02 -19.79 -3.94
CA LEU A 161 19.28 -19.91 -5.38
C LEU A 161 20.48 -20.83 -5.64
N GLU A 162 21.58 -20.65 -4.92
CA GLU A 162 22.75 -21.50 -5.08
C GLU A 162 22.46 -22.97 -4.76
N LYS A 163 21.73 -23.23 -3.68
CA LYS A 163 21.29 -24.59 -3.33
C LYS A 163 20.36 -25.19 -4.38
N GLN A 164 19.41 -24.42 -4.91
CA GLN A 164 18.53 -24.88 -5.99
C GLN A 164 19.33 -25.23 -7.24
N PHE A 165 20.30 -24.41 -7.62
CA PHE A 165 21.18 -24.70 -8.74
C PHE A 165 22.01 -25.97 -8.52
N ARG A 166 22.66 -26.11 -7.35
CA ARG A 166 23.40 -27.33 -6.98
C ARG A 166 22.51 -28.57 -7.00
N ARG A 167 21.26 -28.45 -6.51
CA ARG A 167 20.30 -29.56 -6.54
C ARG A 167 19.91 -29.93 -7.95
N ALA A 168 19.66 -28.98 -8.83
CA ALA A 168 19.36 -29.23 -10.24
C ALA A 168 20.52 -29.91 -10.95
N MET A 169 21.76 -29.47 -10.70
CA MET A 169 22.96 -30.10 -11.25
C MET A 169 23.20 -31.51 -10.68
N ALA A 170 22.88 -31.75 -9.41
CA ALA A 170 22.95 -33.06 -8.80
C ALA A 170 21.85 -34.02 -9.32
N ALA A 171 20.63 -33.51 -9.53
CA ALA A 171 19.52 -34.27 -10.10
C ALA A 171 19.81 -34.78 -11.52
N ALA A 172 20.60 -34.02 -12.29
CA ALA A 172 21.07 -34.46 -13.58
C ALA A 172 22.03 -35.66 -13.52
N LYS A 173 22.59 -35.95 -12.33
CA LYS A 173 23.49 -37.11 -12.11
C LYS A 173 22.76 -38.29 -11.49
N SER A 174 22.05 -38.09 -10.40
CA SER A 174 21.17 -39.11 -9.78
C SER A 174 20.16 -38.45 -8.82
N LYS A 175 19.07 -39.19 -8.49
CA LYS A 175 18.06 -38.72 -7.54
C LYS A 175 18.60 -38.67 -6.10
N GLU A 176 19.43 -39.66 -5.71
CA GLU A 176 20.07 -39.69 -4.39
C GLU A 176 21.01 -38.52 -4.17
N ALA A 177 21.73 -38.07 -5.22
CA ALA A 177 22.58 -36.90 -5.14
C ALA A 177 21.78 -35.59 -4.95
N ALA A 178 20.57 -35.48 -5.52
CA ALA A 178 19.70 -34.35 -5.35
C ALA A 178 19.10 -34.30 -3.93
N ASP A 179 18.72 -35.42 -3.35
CA ASP A 179 18.16 -35.53 -2.00
C ASP A 179 19.18 -35.21 -0.90
N ALA A 180 20.46 -35.47 -1.15
CA ALA A 180 21.55 -35.07 -0.24
C ALA A 180 21.75 -33.55 -0.10
N VAL A 181 21.24 -32.74 -1.02
CA VAL A 181 21.32 -31.29 -1.01
C VAL A 181 20.09 -30.64 -0.31
N ALA A 182 19.11 -31.44 0.12
CA ALA A 182 17.90 -30.91 0.77
C ALA A 182 18.22 -30.32 2.15
N GLY A 183 17.63 -29.12 2.46
CA GLY A 183 17.80 -28.39 3.72
C GLY A 183 16.58 -27.54 4.07
N SER A 184 16.53 -27.04 5.33
CA SER A 184 15.43 -26.20 5.83
C SER A 184 15.58 -24.75 5.35
N TYR A 185 14.56 -24.21 4.67
CA TYR A 185 14.64 -22.93 3.93
C TYR A 185 13.94 -21.73 4.58
N GLY A 186 13.10 -21.93 5.58
CA GLY A 186 12.15 -20.88 5.97
C GLY A 186 12.67 -19.83 6.97
N THR A 187 13.55 -20.23 7.88
CA THR A 187 13.99 -19.36 8.99
C THR A 187 15.06 -18.35 8.58
N GLU A 188 15.93 -18.73 7.66
CA GLU A 188 17.00 -17.87 7.16
C GLU A 188 16.47 -16.73 6.31
N LYS A 189 15.58 -17.01 5.37
CA LYS A 189 14.88 -16.01 4.56
C LYS A 189 14.21 -14.94 5.44
N ALA A 190 13.51 -15.35 6.49
CA ALA A 190 12.85 -14.43 7.41
C ALA A 190 13.85 -13.57 8.20
N LYS A 191 15.00 -14.14 8.59
CA LYS A 191 16.07 -13.42 9.29
C LYS A 191 16.70 -12.34 8.41
N ILE A 192 17.11 -12.69 7.20
CA ILE A 192 17.73 -11.77 6.22
C ILE A 192 16.75 -10.66 5.91
N LEU A 193 15.49 -10.99 5.56
CA LEU A 193 14.45 -10.00 5.28
C LEU A 193 14.23 -9.04 6.46
N GLY A 194 14.23 -9.55 7.70
CA GLY A 194 14.11 -8.69 8.88
C GLY A 194 15.26 -7.70 9.04
N GLN A 195 16.47 -8.08 8.70
CA GLN A 195 17.65 -7.20 8.70
C GLN A 195 17.55 -6.14 7.61
N THR A 196 17.21 -6.56 6.37
CA THR A 196 17.01 -5.69 5.21
C THR A 196 15.93 -4.64 5.46
N LEU A 197 14.73 -5.05 5.91
CA LEU A 197 13.64 -4.12 6.16
C LEU A 197 13.95 -3.13 7.30
N ARG A 198 14.68 -3.56 8.33
CA ARG A 198 15.13 -2.65 9.40
C ARG A 198 16.06 -1.56 8.88
N MET A 199 17.00 -1.94 8.02
CA MET A 199 17.95 -1.00 7.43
C MET A 199 17.25 -0.03 6.48
N ILE A 200 16.41 -0.54 5.55
CA ILE A 200 15.66 0.25 4.59
C ILE A 200 14.73 1.23 5.30
N ASN A 201 14.06 0.83 6.38
CA ASN A 201 13.13 1.69 7.11
C ASN A 201 13.76 2.99 7.61
N ASN A 202 15.02 2.94 8.07
CA ASN A 202 15.74 4.14 8.52
C ASN A 202 15.99 5.12 7.36
N TYR A 203 16.33 4.60 6.18
CA TYR A 203 16.54 5.42 4.99
C TYR A 203 15.23 6.01 4.46
N LEU A 204 14.15 5.24 4.45
CA LEU A 204 12.83 5.74 4.05
C LEU A 204 12.42 6.95 4.89
N GLU A 205 12.59 6.87 6.22
CA GLU A 205 12.27 7.95 7.15
C GLU A 205 13.10 9.22 6.86
N GLN A 206 14.41 9.07 6.63
CA GLN A 206 15.32 10.20 6.39
C GLN A 206 15.05 10.91 5.06
N THR A 207 14.60 10.17 4.04
CA THR A 207 14.41 10.68 2.68
C THR A 207 12.94 10.98 2.35
N ASN A 208 12.01 10.72 3.27
CA ASN A 208 10.56 10.74 3.00
C ASN A 208 10.17 9.84 1.81
N SER A 209 10.88 8.74 1.62
CA SER A 209 10.59 7.75 0.58
C SER A 209 9.47 6.79 1.02
N LEU A 210 8.90 6.02 0.09
CA LEU A 210 7.86 5.04 0.37
C LEU A 210 8.20 3.70 -0.27
N LEU A 211 8.07 2.62 0.51
CA LEU A 211 8.18 1.25 0.02
C LEU A 211 6.81 0.56 0.13
N ILE A 212 6.27 0.13 -1.00
CA ILE A 212 5.03 -0.67 -1.09
C ILE A 212 5.42 -2.10 -1.41
N ILE A 213 5.08 -3.04 -0.54
CA ILE A 213 5.38 -4.46 -0.71
C ILE A 213 4.09 -5.23 -0.95
N ILE A 214 3.99 -5.87 -2.09
CA ILE A 214 2.90 -6.79 -2.42
C ILE A 214 3.24 -8.17 -1.86
N GLN A 215 2.24 -8.82 -1.23
CA GLN A 215 2.36 -10.16 -0.66
C GLN A 215 1.20 -11.04 -1.10
N GLN A 216 1.52 -12.28 -1.48
CA GLN A 216 0.49 -13.28 -1.76
C GLN A 216 0.06 -14.00 -0.49
N LEU A 217 -1.19 -14.46 -0.46
CA LEU A 217 -1.73 -15.25 0.64
C LEU A 217 -1.39 -16.72 0.46
N ARG A 218 -0.95 -17.34 1.56
CA ARG A 218 -0.75 -18.79 1.66
C ARG A 218 -1.71 -19.36 2.70
N GLN A 219 -2.29 -20.51 2.43
CA GLN A 219 -3.09 -21.20 3.42
C GLN A 219 -2.18 -21.78 4.49
N LYS A 220 -2.54 -21.60 5.76
CA LYS A 220 -1.87 -22.27 6.87
C LYS A 220 -2.12 -23.76 6.80
N LEU A 221 -1.05 -24.58 6.85
CA LEU A 221 -1.15 -26.05 6.83
C LEU A 221 -1.90 -26.59 8.05
N ASN A 222 -1.71 -25.97 9.22
CA ASN A 222 -2.39 -26.33 10.45
C ASN A 222 -3.57 -25.38 10.67
N LYS A 223 -4.75 -25.77 10.21
CA LYS A 223 -5.98 -24.99 10.43
C LYS A 223 -6.38 -25.08 11.90
N MET A 224 -6.15 -24.02 12.66
CA MET A 224 -6.84 -23.82 13.94
C MET A 224 -8.32 -23.55 13.65
N PRO A 225 -9.27 -24.08 14.46
CA PRO A 225 -10.71 -23.83 14.28
C PRO A 225 -11.08 -22.34 14.33
N PHE A 226 -10.25 -21.53 14.98
CA PHE A 226 -10.45 -20.11 15.18
C PHE A 226 -9.21 -19.32 14.70
N GLY A 227 -9.42 -18.21 14.00
CA GLY A 227 -8.39 -17.30 13.52
C GLY A 227 -8.31 -17.17 12.00
N ASN A 228 -7.41 -16.33 11.51
CA ASN A 228 -7.21 -16.14 10.08
C ASN A 228 -6.53 -17.38 9.49
N PRO A 229 -7.17 -18.09 8.52
CA PRO A 229 -6.62 -19.29 7.89
C PRO A 229 -5.46 -18.98 6.94
N TYR A 230 -5.18 -17.72 6.68
CA TYR A 230 -4.13 -17.28 5.77
C TYR A 230 -2.91 -16.74 6.49
N THR A 231 -1.76 -16.86 5.86
CA THR A 231 -0.48 -16.26 6.22
C THR A 231 0.16 -15.65 4.99
N THR A 232 1.15 -14.79 5.20
CA THR A 232 1.96 -14.21 4.11
C THR A 232 3.39 -14.72 4.22
N SER A 233 4.15 -14.66 3.13
CA SER A 233 5.57 -14.99 3.15
C SER A 233 6.41 -13.93 3.86
N GLY A 234 7.67 -14.27 4.19
CA GLY A 234 8.62 -13.35 4.83
C GLY A 234 8.54 -13.29 6.35
N GLY A 235 7.74 -14.17 6.99
CA GLY A 235 7.57 -14.22 8.44
C GLY A 235 6.89 -12.96 9.00
N GLU A 236 7.22 -12.59 10.25
CA GLU A 236 6.61 -11.44 10.95
C GLU A 236 7.25 -10.08 10.58
N ALA A 237 8.41 -10.07 9.90
CA ALA A 237 9.15 -8.84 9.63
C ALA A 237 8.35 -7.82 8.79
N PRO A 238 7.69 -8.18 7.67
CA PRO A 238 6.88 -7.23 6.91
C PRO A 238 5.74 -6.63 7.72
N TYR A 239 5.08 -7.44 8.56
CA TYR A 239 4.06 -6.95 9.48
C TYR A 239 4.64 -5.98 10.51
N PHE A 240 5.79 -6.32 11.12
CA PHE A 240 6.38 -5.54 12.18
C PHE A 240 6.84 -4.15 11.69
N TYR A 241 7.52 -4.09 10.54
CA TYR A 241 8.09 -2.84 10.00
C TYR A 241 7.06 -1.98 9.26
N SER A 242 5.96 -2.55 8.75
CA SER A 242 4.93 -1.75 8.06
C SER A 242 4.28 -0.70 8.96
N SER A 243 3.99 0.46 8.39
CA SER A 243 3.10 1.49 8.96
C SER A 243 1.65 1.22 8.63
N HIS A 244 1.38 0.82 7.40
CA HIS A 244 0.08 0.37 6.96
C HIS A 244 0.17 -1.07 6.47
N ARG A 245 -0.83 -1.86 6.82
CA ARG A 245 -1.08 -3.17 6.26
C ARG A 245 -2.52 -3.22 5.77
N VAL A 246 -2.68 -3.33 4.47
CA VAL A 246 -3.99 -3.27 3.81
C VAL A 246 -4.27 -4.60 3.11
N TRP A 247 -5.20 -5.36 3.65
CA TRP A 247 -5.64 -6.62 3.07
C TRP A 247 -6.61 -6.36 1.93
N LEU A 248 -6.28 -6.91 0.75
CA LEU A 248 -7.14 -6.81 -0.42
C LEU A 248 -7.83 -8.14 -0.70
N ARG A 249 -9.16 -8.09 -0.88
CA ARG A 249 -9.98 -9.25 -1.19
C ARG A 249 -10.93 -8.95 -2.34
N LYS A 250 -10.98 -9.82 -3.32
CA LYS A 250 -12.05 -9.80 -4.34
C LYS A 250 -13.37 -10.17 -3.65
N VAL A 251 -14.36 -9.29 -3.68
CA VAL A 251 -15.67 -9.50 -3.07
C VAL A 251 -16.80 -9.67 -4.11
N GLY A 252 -16.50 -9.33 -5.36
CA GLY A 252 -17.45 -9.50 -6.45
C GLY A 252 -16.78 -9.41 -7.80
N GLU A 253 -17.49 -9.83 -8.83
CA GLU A 253 -17.09 -9.72 -10.22
C GLU A 253 -18.02 -8.76 -10.94
N ILE A 254 -17.43 -7.81 -11.69
CA ILE A 254 -18.20 -6.86 -12.52
C ILE A 254 -18.30 -7.45 -13.91
N LYS A 255 -19.53 -7.57 -14.42
CA LYS A 255 -19.79 -8.17 -15.74
C LYS A 255 -20.52 -7.22 -16.66
N ALA A 256 -20.17 -7.24 -17.93
CA ALA A 256 -20.92 -6.63 -19.01
C ALA A 256 -21.14 -7.65 -20.12
N LYS A 257 -22.38 -7.77 -20.59
CA LYS A 257 -22.77 -8.72 -21.66
C LYS A 257 -22.30 -10.16 -21.38
N GLY A 258 -22.27 -10.57 -20.11
CA GLY A 258 -21.83 -11.91 -19.68
C GLY A 258 -20.31 -12.11 -19.53
N LEU A 259 -19.48 -11.13 -19.89
CA LEU A 259 -18.05 -11.15 -19.75
C LEU A 259 -17.61 -10.43 -18.46
N ALA A 260 -16.61 -10.97 -17.78
CA ALA A 260 -16.00 -10.31 -16.64
C ALA A 260 -15.11 -9.15 -17.15
N ILE A 261 -15.42 -7.93 -16.71
CA ILE A 261 -14.71 -6.70 -17.11
C ILE A 261 -13.99 -6.04 -15.94
N GLY A 262 -14.18 -6.53 -14.72
CA GLY A 262 -13.57 -5.99 -13.52
C GLY A 262 -13.96 -6.75 -12.26
N ASN A 263 -13.50 -6.25 -11.15
CA ASN A 263 -13.72 -6.81 -9.82
C ASN A 263 -14.07 -5.72 -8.81
N ASN A 264 -14.97 -6.04 -7.89
CA ASN A 264 -15.11 -5.27 -6.66
C ASN A 264 -14.10 -5.79 -5.63
N THR A 265 -13.29 -4.89 -5.11
CA THR A 265 -12.24 -5.17 -4.13
C THR A 265 -12.58 -4.54 -2.81
N LYS A 266 -12.53 -5.32 -1.75
CA LYS A 266 -12.56 -4.84 -0.37
C LYS A 266 -11.15 -4.69 0.16
N ALA A 267 -10.86 -3.51 0.73
CA ALA A 267 -9.63 -3.21 1.44
C ALA A 267 -9.90 -3.09 2.94
N ASP A 268 -9.22 -3.93 3.73
CA ASP A 268 -9.28 -3.88 5.20
C ASP A 268 -7.93 -3.38 5.74
N VAL A 269 -7.92 -2.22 6.39
CA VAL A 269 -6.71 -1.65 7.01
C VAL A 269 -6.47 -2.34 8.35
N GLU A 270 -5.72 -3.44 8.34
CA GLU A 270 -5.41 -4.26 9.50
C GLU A 270 -4.43 -3.57 10.46
N LYS A 271 -3.50 -2.80 9.91
CA LYS A 271 -2.53 -2.04 10.68
C LYS A 271 -2.45 -0.61 10.16
N ASN A 272 -2.48 0.34 11.08
CA ASN A 272 -2.44 1.76 10.77
C ASN A 272 -1.71 2.52 11.88
N LYS A 273 -0.45 2.91 11.61
CA LYS A 273 0.35 3.71 12.55
C LYS A 273 0.13 5.22 12.39
N THR A 274 -0.62 5.65 11.37
CA THR A 274 -0.90 7.06 11.10
C THR A 274 -2.02 7.58 11.97
N THR A 275 -3.16 6.89 11.98
CA THR A 275 -4.34 7.28 12.77
C THR A 275 -4.63 6.33 13.93
N GLY A 276 -4.07 5.11 13.91
CA GLY A 276 -4.39 4.04 14.86
C GLY A 276 -5.75 3.38 14.63
N LYS A 277 -6.48 3.78 13.58
CA LYS A 277 -7.84 3.31 13.30
C LYS A 277 -7.80 2.13 12.34
N HIS A 278 -8.68 1.16 12.57
CA HIS A 278 -8.93 0.05 11.65
C HIS A 278 -10.22 0.36 10.90
N ARG A 279 -10.11 0.61 9.60
CA ARG A 279 -11.22 0.96 8.72
C ARG A 279 -11.19 0.05 7.50
N SER A 280 -12.32 -0.06 6.81
CA SER A 280 -12.42 -0.79 5.55
C SER A 280 -13.26 -0.03 4.55
N CYS A 281 -12.94 -0.24 3.27
CA CYS A 281 -13.69 0.31 2.14
C CYS A 281 -13.78 -0.71 1.02
N GLU A 282 -14.66 -0.42 0.06
CA GLU A 282 -14.78 -1.18 -1.18
C GLU A 282 -14.62 -0.22 -2.35
N PHE A 283 -13.95 -0.68 -3.41
CA PHE A 283 -13.80 0.04 -4.66
C PHE A 283 -13.77 -0.93 -5.84
N SER A 284 -14.12 -0.41 -7.00
CA SER A 284 -14.14 -1.16 -8.24
C SER A 284 -12.81 -1.04 -8.97
N ILE A 285 -12.39 -2.13 -9.60
CA ILE A 285 -11.21 -2.18 -10.48
C ILE A 285 -11.68 -2.77 -11.82
N TYR A 286 -11.51 -2.01 -12.91
CA TYR A 286 -11.79 -2.45 -14.26
C TYR A 286 -10.52 -2.85 -14.99
N GLN A 287 -10.62 -3.82 -15.91
CA GLN A 287 -9.47 -4.35 -16.65
C GLN A 287 -8.87 -3.34 -17.63
N ASP A 288 -9.71 -2.47 -18.18
CA ASP A 288 -9.41 -1.48 -19.22
C ASP A 288 -9.34 -0.03 -18.69
N TYR A 289 -9.48 0.16 -17.36
CA TYR A 289 -9.51 1.50 -16.77
C TYR A 289 -8.66 1.59 -15.47
N GLY A 290 -8.47 0.48 -14.76
CA GLY A 290 -7.83 0.47 -13.46
C GLY A 290 -8.82 0.71 -12.31
N VAL A 291 -8.37 1.41 -11.26
CA VAL A 291 -9.21 1.74 -10.09
C VAL A 291 -10.23 2.83 -10.46
N ASP A 292 -11.51 2.54 -10.30
CA ASP A 292 -12.61 3.49 -10.48
C ASP A 292 -12.75 4.37 -9.22
N ASP A 293 -11.92 5.40 -9.11
CA ASP A 293 -11.90 6.29 -7.95
C ASP A 293 -13.16 7.16 -7.86
N ILE A 294 -13.59 7.76 -8.98
CA ILE A 294 -14.78 8.61 -9.05
C ILE A 294 -16.02 7.79 -8.72
N GLY A 295 -16.20 6.64 -9.38
CA GLY A 295 -17.33 5.78 -9.11
C GLY A 295 -17.37 5.26 -7.67
N SER A 296 -16.21 4.99 -7.07
CA SER A 296 -16.13 4.57 -5.68
C SER A 296 -16.50 5.68 -4.69
N MET A 297 -16.14 6.92 -4.97
CA MET A 297 -16.59 8.09 -4.21
C MET A 297 -18.10 8.34 -4.35
N VAL A 298 -18.64 8.19 -5.56
CA VAL A 298 -20.09 8.26 -5.82
C VAL A 298 -20.84 7.19 -5.02
N ASP A 299 -20.35 5.94 -5.08
CA ASP A 299 -20.93 4.83 -4.31
C ASP A 299 -20.86 5.07 -2.80
N PHE A 300 -19.79 5.70 -2.30
CA PHE A 300 -19.67 6.11 -0.91
C PHE A 300 -20.73 7.14 -0.52
N CYS A 301 -20.91 8.22 -1.30
CA CYS A 301 -21.95 9.23 -1.04
C CYS A 301 -23.36 8.64 -1.03
N ILE A 302 -23.64 7.71 -1.96
CA ILE A 302 -24.91 6.98 -2.02
C ILE A 302 -25.11 6.09 -0.80
N ALA A 303 -24.08 5.35 -0.42
CA ALA A 303 -24.12 4.44 0.73
C ALA A 303 -24.34 5.16 2.06
N GLN A 304 -23.83 6.39 2.21
CA GLN A 304 -24.05 7.24 3.37
C GLN A 304 -25.41 7.97 3.34
N GLY A 305 -26.18 7.82 2.26
CA GLY A 305 -27.53 8.40 2.13
C GLY A 305 -27.54 9.91 1.88
N VAL A 306 -26.39 10.51 1.55
CA VAL A 306 -26.28 11.93 1.22
C VAL A 306 -26.99 12.22 -0.11
N TRP A 307 -26.79 11.34 -1.09
CA TRP A 307 -27.48 11.44 -2.38
C TRP A 307 -28.67 10.49 -2.42
N LYS A 308 -29.87 11.06 -2.54
CA LYS A 308 -31.12 10.31 -2.51
C LYS A 308 -31.47 9.78 -3.89
N LYS A 309 -32.02 8.57 -3.90
CA LYS A 309 -32.51 7.94 -5.13
C LYS A 309 -33.87 8.50 -5.49
N GLU A 310 -34.01 8.97 -6.73
CA GLU A 310 -35.25 9.41 -7.32
C GLU A 310 -35.53 8.64 -8.63
N GLY A 311 -36.41 7.66 -8.59
CA GLY A 311 -36.66 6.75 -9.73
C GLY A 311 -35.41 5.90 -10.04
N HIS A 312 -34.85 6.07 -11.22
CA HIS A 312 -33.62 5.40 -11.65
C HIS A 312 -32.32 6.23 -11.36
N ASN A 313 -32.47 7.51 -11.04
CA ASN A 313 -31.39 8.43 -10.85
C ASN A 313 -31.11 8.69 -9.35
N TYR A 314 -29.91 9.20 -9.07
CA TYR A 314 -29.53 9.81 -7.80
C TYR A 314 -29.41 11.32 -8.00
N ASP A 315 -29.80 12.08 -7.00
CA ASP A 315 -29.71 13.54 -6.97
C ASP A 315 -28.50 13.96 -6.17
N ALA A 316 -27.45 14.38 -6.87
CA ALA A 316 -26.24 14.94 -6.29
C ALA A 316 -26.37 16.47 -6.18
N VAL A 317 -27.22 16.90 -5.25
CA VAL A 317 -27.61 18.32 -5.06
C VAL A 317 -26.38 19.20 -4.90
N ASP A 318 -25.38 18.75 -4.15
CA ASP A 318 -24.15 19.51 -3.84
C ASP A 318 -23.27 19.76 -5.08
N LEU A 319 -23.42 18.93 -6.11
CA LEU A 319 -22.75 19.07 -7.41
C LEU A 319 -23.67 19.68 -8.47
N GLY A 320 -24.96 19.88 -8.19
CA GLY A 320 -25.94 20.38 -9.15
C GLY A 320 -26.17 19.45 -10.33
N ILE A 321 -26.03 18.13 -10.13
CA ILE A 321 -26.19 17.11 -11.17
C ILE A 321 -27.12 15.99 -10.71
N LYS A 322 -27.70 15.28 -11.69
CA LYS A 322 -28.57 14.15 -11.47
C LYS A 322 -28.30 13.07 -12.50
N GLY A 323 -28.17 11.83 -12.07
CA GLY A 323 -27.86 10.73 -12.98
C GLY A 323 -28.01 9.36 -12.35
N ASP A 324 -27.88 8.33 -13.15
CA ASP A 324 -27.89 6.95 -12.70
C ASP A 324 -26.49 6.46 -12.29
N ARG A 325 -26.46 5.47 -11.42
CA ARG A 325 -25.24 4.71 -11.03
C ARG A 325 -25.61 3.22 -11.05
N PRO A 326 -25.48 2.55 -12.19
CA PRO A 326 -25.79 1.13 -12.30
C PRO A 326 -24.70 0.28 -11.68
N LYS A 327 -25.06 -0.55 -10.69
CA LYS A 327 -24.09 -1.41 -9.96
C LYS A 327 -23.61 -2.65 -10.71
N THR A 328 -24.25 -3.02 -11.81
CA THR A 328 -24.09 -4.37 -12.41
C THR A 328 -23.86 -4.41 -13.92
N THR A 329 -23.86 -3.28 -14.60
CA THR A 329 -23.88 -3.27 -16.08
C THR A 329 -22.53 -2.94 -16.71
N GLY A 330 -21.47 -2.73 -15.92
CA GLY A 330 -20.16 -2.29 -16.44
C GLY A 330 -20.19 -0.89 -17.08
N SER A 331 -21.26 -0.14 -16.87
CA SER A 331 -21.35 1.26 -17.22
C SER A 331 -21.01 2.10 -16.00
N ALA A 332 -20.22 3.13 -16.18
CA ALA A 332 -19.94 4.11 -15.12
C ALA A 332 -21.21 4.82 -14.62
N GLY A 333 -22.24 4.87 -15.46
CA GLY A 333 -23.47 5.61 -15.22
C GLY A 333 -23.35 7.09 -15.58
N THR A 334 -24.48 7.71 -15.84
CA THR A 334 -24.51 9.13 -16.26
C THR A 334 -24.06 10.08 -15.16
N LEU A 335 -24.14 9.67 -13.91
CA LEU A 335 -23.66 10.49 -12.78
C LEU A 335 -22.13 10.64 -12.79
N VAL A 336 -21.41 9.53 -12.97
CA VAL A 336 -19.94 9.53 -13.06
C VAL A 336 -19.49 10.30 -14.31
N GLN A 337 -20.12 10.02 -15.47
CA GLN A 337 -19.80 10.73 -16.72
C GLN A 337 -19.95 12.25 -16.59
N GLN A 338 -21.02 12.74 -15.96
CA GLN A 338 -21.20 14.18 -15.75
C GLN A 338 -20.14 14.78 -14.81
N ILE A 339 -19.65 14.03 -13.81
CA ILE A 339 -18.57 14.47 -12.94
C ILE A 339 -17.28 14.64 -13.75
N GLU A 340 -16.93 13.64 -14.57
CA GLU A 340 -15.75 13.67 -15.43
C GLU A 340 -15.83 14.79 -16.49
N GLU A 341 -16.93 14.87 -17.24
CA GLU A 341 -17.12 15.85 -18.31
C GLU A 341 -17.11 17.31 -17.81
N ARG A 342 -17.57 17.54 -16.56
CA ARG A 342 -17.62 18.88 -15.97
C ARG A 342 -16.43 19.20 -15.08
N GLY A 343 -15.48 18.27 -14.87
CA GLY A 343 -14.30 18.44 -14.02
C GLY A 343 -14.68 18.68 -12.55
N LEU A 344 -15.64 17.92 -12.02
CA LEU A 344 -16.17 18.10 -10.66
C LEU A 344 -15.47 17.22 -9.61
N GLU A 345 -14.37 16.54 -9.95
CA GLU A 345 -13.65 15.59 -9.08
C GLU A 345 -13.17 16.24 -7.78
N SER A 346 -12.65 17.47 -7.86
CA SER A 346 -12.19 18.18 -6.67
C SER A 346 -13.33 18.52 -5.72
N GLN A 347 -14.50 18.87 -6.26
CA GLN A 347 -15.70 19.14 -5.46
C GLN A 347 -16.23 17.84 -4.83
N LEU A 348 -16.27 16.75 -5.60
CA LEU A 348 -16.63 15.43 -5.10
C LEU A 348 -15.73 15.00 -3.94
N LYS A 349 -14.41 15.18 -4.06
CA LYS A 349 -13.45 14.91 -2.98
C LYS A 349 -13.73 15.71 -1.72
N SER A 350 -14.09 16.99 -1.87
CA SER A 350 -14.46 17.81 -0.71
C SER A 350 -15.70 17.27 0.00
N ILE A 351 -16.75 16.93 -0.76
CA ILE A 351 -17.98 16.33 -0.21
C ILE A 351 -17.68 15.02 0.52
N VAL A 352 -16.88 14.16 -0.09
CA VAL A 352 -16.49 12.86 0.50
C VAL A 352 -15.68 13.06 1.77
N GLN A 353 -14.79 14.07 1.84
CA GLN A 353 -14.05 14.43 3.05
C GLN A 353 -15.00 14.90 4.16
N ASP A 354 -15.94 15.79 3.84
CA ASP A 354 -16.90 16.32 4.81
C ASP A 354 -17.77 15.20 5.41
N ILE A 355 -18.29 14.30 4.56
CA ILE A 355 -19.04 13.12 5.00
C ILE A 355 -18.18 12.25 5.94
N TRP A 356 -16.91 12.02 5.57
CA TRP A 356 -16.00 11.22 6.41
C TRP A 356 -15.76 11.87 7.77
N ASP A 357 -15.52 13.18 7.78
CA ASP A 357 -15.27 13.92 9.02
C ASP A 357 -16.50 13.88 9.95
N GLU A 358 -17.72 13.96 9.40
CA GLU A 358 -18.97 13.78 10.16
C GLU A 358 -19.10 12.37 10.74
N LEU A 359 -18.81 11.33 9.94
CA LEU A 359 -18.85 9.94 10.38
C LEU A 359 -17.84 9.69 11.51
N GLU A 360 -16.62 10.19 11.35
CA GLU A 360 -15.57 10.05 12.36
C GLU A 360 -15.89 10.82 13.65
N ALA A 361 -16.53 11.98 13.56
CA ALA A 361 -17.01 12.74 14.70
C ALA A 361 -18.14 11.99 15.45
N ALA A 362 -19.04 11.35 14.71
CA ALA A 362 -20.17 10.61 15.30
C ALA A 362 -19.75 9.36 16.09
N VAL A 363 -18.60 8.76 15.76
CA VAL A 363 -18.09 7.57 16.47
C VAL A 363 -17.10 7.90 17.59
N GLN A 364 -16.82 9.17 17.86
CA GLN A 364 -15.97 9.59 18.97
C GLN A 364 -16.70 9.37 20.30
N LEU A 365 -15.96 8.86 21.31
CA LEU A 365 -16.52 8.59 22.63
C LEU A 365 -16.99 9.83 23.40
N GLY A 366 -16.62 11.04 22.96
CA GLY A 366 -17.00 12.31 23.60
C GLY A 366 -16.51 12.44 25.04
N ARG A 367 -15.55 11.62 25.49
CA ARG A 367 -15.03 11.63 26.86
C ARG A 367 -13.82 12.55 26.95
N LYS A 368 -13.70 13.26 28.08
CA LYS A 368 -12.49 14.03 28.39
C LYS A 368 -11.27 13.12 28.49
N PRO A 369 -10.08 13.61 28.12
CA PRO A 369 -8.84 12.88 28.35
C PRO A 369 -8.71 12.44 29.80
N ARG A 370 -8.20 11.21 30.01
CA ARG A 370 -8.17 10.59 31.36
C ARG A 370 -7.22 11.29 32.34
N PHE A 371 -6.23 12.00 31.80
CA PHE A 371 -5.13 12.56 32.56
C PHE A 371 -5.04 14.09 32.43
N GLU A 372 -6.16 14.76 32.15
CA GLU A 372 -6.32 16.21 32.28
C GLU A 372 -6.84 16.58 33.67
#